data_fbc59d169883e632ee907d774219aa92
#
_entry.id   fbc59d169883e632ee907d774219aa92
#
_cell.length_a   1.000
_cell.length_b   1.000
_cell.length_c   1.000
_cell.angle_alpha   90.00
_cell.angle_beta   90.00
_cell.angle_gamma   90.00
#
_symmetry.space_group_name_H-M   'P 1'
#
loop_
_entity.id
_entity.type
_entity.pdbx_description
1 polymer ?
#
loop_
_entity_poly.entity_id
_entity_poly.type
_entity_poly.pdbx_seq_one_letter_code
_entity_poly.pdbx_strand_id
1 'polypeptide(L)'
;MIVTKEIVCFRNADWIVGWNDDRGTHCYYRDSDLAFRGERIIFAGPGRYEGDCDREISAVGQCLMPGLVDLHTHSASMPTFRGVREEMGNPNFYFSGVYEGWGLFMPPAEVRGTTTRAAICEMLLSGVTTYVDMSYPYPGWTDAVAQSGIRAFLSPLFDSAKTAATNDHALEYRWAEDGGSADFEAAVKLLDAADDHPSGRLSAMMSPMTVDTCTPELLRRAHDMATERNWPYHLHAGMSVIEFHEMVKRTGQTSIQWAHDQGLLGRNTIIGHGAVLDHHSWVHWHTKDDIDILANSGASVSHCPVVLSRYGVTLESFGRYRKADINLGIGTDCHPHNMLEEIREAAIMSRVSDQHMFSALTADVFDAATVGGAKALLRDDIGRLSQGAKADIVVVDVTNPMMLPLYDPLRSLIFSACDRAVKDVYVGGQQIVAEGRVLTMDHQEIAEGVSEIQAAVVRDMPNRDRKGRTAEEVAPKTYPTYDS
;
A
#
# COMPACT_ATOMS: atom_id res chain seq x y z
N MET A 1 -20.46 -27.09 -20.83
CA MET A 1 -19.15 -27.23 -21.48
C MET A 1 -18.11 -26.72 -20.52
N ILE A 2 -17.18 -27.59 -20.09
CA ILE A 2 -16.00 -27.16 -19.34
C ILE A 2 -15.15 -26.40 -20.35
N VAL A 3 -15.14 -25.06 -20.29
CA VAL A 3 -14.19 -24.25 -21.04
C VAL A 3 -12.82 -24.59 -20.44
N THR A 4 -12.02 -25.39 -21.15
CA THR A 4 -10.63 -25.63 -20.78
C THR A 4 -9.90 -24.28 -20.83
N LYS A 5 -9.48 -23.79 -19.66
CA LYS A 5 -8.74 -22.51 -19.58
C LYS A 5 -7.41 -22.66 -20.33
N GLU A 6 -7.10 -21.69 -21.20
CA GLU A 6 -5.87 -21.59 -22.00
C GLU A 6 -4.62 -21.81 -21.12
N ILE A 7 -3.65 -22.57 -21.63
CA ILE A 7 -2.33 -22.72 -21.04
C ILE A 7 -1.38 -21.78 -21.76
N VAL A 8 -0.84 -20.83 -21.01
CA VAL A 8 0.14 -19.85 -21.50
C VAL A 8 1.52 -20.18 -20.93
N CYS A 9 2.53 -20.21 -21.80
CA CYS A 9 3.90 -20.50 -21.43
C CYS A 9 4.83 -19.35 -21.77
N PHE A 10 5.50 -18.80 -20.78
CA PHE A 10 6.68 -17.97 -20.97
C PHE A 10 7.89 -18.87 -21.19
N ARG A 11 8.53 -18.72 -22.35
CA ARG A 11 9.66 -19.54 -22.77
C ARG A 11 10.98 -18.81 -22.66
N ASN A 12 11.99 -19.50 -22.13
CA ASN A 12 13.38 -19.04 -22.10
C ASN A 12 13.56 -17.70 -21.35
N ALA A 13 12.92 -17.52 -20.20
CA ALA A 13 13.17 -16.36 -19.36
C ALA A 13 14.64 -16.36 -18.89
N ASP A 14 15.35 -15.24 -19.09
CA ASP A 14 16.73 -15.12 -18.63
C ASP A 14 16.81 -15.28 -17.10
N TRP A 15 15.77 -14.81 -16.41
CA TRP A 15 15.61 -14.92 -14.97
C TRP A 15 14.15 -15.14 -14.58
N ILE A 16 13.94 -15.97 -13.56
CA ILE A 16 12.67 -16.08 -12.85
C ILE A 16 12.96 -15.90 -11.36
N VAL A 17 12.30 -14.94 -10.71
CA VAL A 17 12.26 -14.86 -9.25
C VAL A 17 11.17 -15.81 -8.77
N GLY A 18 11.51 -17.08 -8.69
CA GLY A 18 10.61 -18.14 -8.26
C GLY A 18 10.58 -18.30 -6.74
N TRP A 19 9.65 -19.12 -6.26
CA TRP A 19 9.56 -19.49 -4.86
C TRP A 19 9.97 -20.92 -4.64
N ASN A 20 10.86 -21.17 -3.69
CA ASN A 20 11.27 -22.49 -3.29
C ASN A 20 10.51 -22.90 -2.02
N ASP A 21 9.52 -23.78 -2.16
CA ASP A 21 8.67 -24.21 -1.04
C ASP A 21 9.44 -24.95 0.05
N ASP A 22 10.47 -25.73 -0.33
CA ASP A 22 11.30 -26.48 0.64
C ASP A 22 12.12 -25.55 1.55
N ARG A 23 12.53 -24.39 1.04
CA ARG A 23 13.33 -23.41 1.76
C ARG A 23 12.52 -22.24 2.31
N GLY A 24 11.26 -22.08 1.86
CA GLY A 24 10.41 -20.96 2.24
C GLY A 24 10.99 -19.59 1.84
N THR A 25 11.61 -19.47 0.65
CA THR A 25 12.26 -18.25 0.19
C THR A 25 12.22 -18.10 -1.32
N HIS A 26 12.30 -16.84 -1.79
CA HIS A 26 12.55 -16.59 -3.20
C HIS A 26 13.94 -17.10 -3.64
N CYS A 27 14.03 -17.48 -4.91
CA CYS A 27 15.26 -17.91 -5.54
C CYS A 27 15.27 -17.54 -7.03
N TYR A 28 16.45 -17.51 -7.64
CA TYR A 28 16.58 -17.29 -9.07
C TYR A 28 16.62 -18.61 -9.83
N TYR A 29 15.76 -18.76 -10.84
CA TYR A 29 15.91 -19.74 -11.91
C TYR A 29 16.43 -19.04 -13.17
N ARG A 30 17.42 -19.63 -13.82
CA ARG A 30 18.04 -19.11 -15.04
C ARG A 30 17.59 -19.92 -16.25
N ASP A 31 17.42 -19.23 -17.40
CA ASP A 31 17.11 -19.87 -18.67
C ASP A 31 15.94 -20.87 -18.55
N SER A 32 14.88 -20.47 -17.89
CA SER A 32 13.78 -21.34 -17.45
C SER A 32 12.44 -20.90 -18.02
N ASP A 33 11.45 -21.78 -17.94
CA ASP A 33 10.09 -21.50 -18.37
C ASP A 33 9.16 -21.25 -17.16
N LEU A 34 8.07 -20.52 -17.41
CA LEU A 34 6.93 -20.40 -16.50
C LEU A 34 5.65 -20.68 -17.28
N ALA A 35 4.78 -21.52 -16.74
CA ALA A 35 3.50 -21.83 -17.35
C ALA A 35 2.33 -21.63 -16.38
N PHE A 36 1.20 -21.12 -16.88
CA PHE A 36 -0.04 -20.99 -16.11
C PHE A 36 -1.26 -21.42 -16.93
N ARG A 37 -2.29 -21.89 -16.22
CA ARG A 37 -3.58 -22.25 -16.78
C ARG A 37 -4.67 -21.40 -16.16
N GLY A 38 -5.31 -20.53 -16.97
CA GLY A 38 -6.25 -19.54 -16.45
C GLY A 38 -5.58 -18.68 -15.39
N GLU A 39 -6.05 -18.71 -14.16
CA GLU A 39 -5.55 -17.85 -13.08
C GLU A 39 -4.46 -18.50 -12.20
N ARG A 40 -4.01 -19.74 -12.49
CA ARG A 40 -3.09 -20.49 -11.64
C ARG A 40 -1.81 -20.88 -12.37
N ILE A 41 -0.68 -20.69 -11.70
CA ILE A 41 0.62 -21.18 -12.14
C ILE A 41 0.61 -22.71 -12.07
N ILE A 42 1.02 -23.38 -13.15
CA ILE A 42 1.15 -24.82 -13.24
C ILE A 42 2.61 -25.28 -13.27
N PHE A 43 3.54 -24.37 -13.63
CA PHE A 43 4.97 -24.59 -13.60
C PHE A 43 5.71 -23.27 -13.33
N ALA A 44 6.56 -23.26 -12.33
CA ALA A 44 7.55 -22.20 -12.09
C ALA A 44 8.73 -22.85 -11.35
N GLY A 45 9.74 -23.27 -12.09
CA GLY A 45 10.88 -23.98 -11.55
C GLY A 45 12.07 -23.97 -12.51
N PRO A 46 13.16 -24.63 -12.15
CA PRO A 46 14.33 -24.70 -13.04
C PRO A 46 14.01 -25.55 -14.28
N GLY A 47 14.47 -25.07 -15.44
CA GLY A 47 14.39 -25.82 -16.72
C GLY A 47 13.12 -25.51 -17.51
N ARG A 48 12.73 -26.50 -18.34
CA ARG A 48 11.66 -26.34 -19.35
C ARG A 48 10.35 -26.95 -18.90
N TYR A 49 9.25 -26.32 -19.29
CA TYR A 49 7.93 -26.93 -19.18
C TYR A 49 7.66 -27.84 -20.37
N GLU A 50 7.51 -29.17 -20.11
CA GLU A 50 7.34 -30.20 -21.13
C GLU A 50 5.86 -30.47 -21.48
N GLY A 51 4.92 -29.77 -20.84
CA GLY A 51 3.49 -29.95 -21.11
C GLY A 51 2.99 -29.15 -22.33
N ASP A 52 1.72 -29.41 -22.68
CA ASP A 52 1.05 -28.69 -23.77
C ASP A 52 0.93 -27.19 -23.46
N CYS A 53 1.09 -26.35 -24.49
CA CYS A 53 0.88 -24.92 -24.45
C CYS A 53 -0.07 -24.50 -25.57
N ASP A 54 -1.09 -23.75 -25.23
CA ASP A 54 -1.99 -23.12 -26.21
C ASP A 54 -1.39 -21.84 -26.79
N ARG A 55 -0.61 -21.12 -25.96
CA ARG A 55 0.09 -19.89 -26.34
C ARG A 55 1.48 -19.82 -25.74
N GLU A 56 2.46 -19.59 -26.58
CA GLU A 56 3.86 -19.38 -26.16
C GLU A 56 4.25 -17.91 -26.28
N ILE A 57 4.93 -17.39 -25.25
CA ILE A 57 5.47 -16.03 -25.19
C ILE A 57 6.98 -16.15 -24.96
N SER A 58 7.78 -15.57 -25.87
CA SER A 58 9.23 -15.52 -25.65
C SER A 58 9.55 -14.57 -24.49
N ALA A 59 10.29 -15.08 -23.50
CA ALA A 59 10.77 -14.30 -22.36
C ALA A 59 12.29 -14.10 -22.39
N VAL A 60 12.90 -14.24 -23.57
CA VAL A 60 14.32 -13.93 -23.79
C VAL A 60 14.56 -12.44 -23.53
N GLY A 61 15.59 -12.12 -22.75
CA GLY A 61 15.87 -10.75 -22.32
C GLY A 61 14.93 -10.24 -21.21
N GLN A 62 14.22 -11.15 -20.51
CA GLN A 62 13.26 -10.76 -19.50
C GLN A 62 13.55 -11.47 -18.15
N CYS A 63 13.16 -10.78 -17.08
CA CYS A 63 13.04 -11.35 -15.74
C CYS A 63 11.55 -11.42 -15.37
N LEU A 64 11.07 -12.61 -15.02
CA LEU A 64 9.73 -12.82 -14.49
C LEU A 64 9.80 -12.77 -12.96
N MET A 65 8.99 -11.92 -12.33
CA MET A 65 8.90 -11.85 -10.87
C MET A 65 7.44 -11.88 -10.40
N PRO A 66 7.16 -12.23 -9.13
CA PRO A 66 5.81 -12.16 -8.60
C PRO A 66 5.28 -10.74 -8.59
N GLY A 67 3.97 -10.61 -8.73
CA GLY A 67 3.27 -9.35 -8.54
C GLY A 67 3.49 -8.79 -7.13
N LEU A 68 3.73 -7.48 -7.05
CA LEU A 68 3.92 -6.77 -5.80
C LEU A 68 2.58 -6.59 -5.07
N VAL A 69 2.65 -6.57 -3.74
CA VAL A 69 1.50 -6.43 -2.84
C VAL A 69 1.62 -5.11 -2.08
N ASP A 70 0.76 -4.16 -2.42
CA ASP A 70 0.66 -2.86 -1.74
C ASP A 70 -0.29 -2.98 -0.54
N LEU A 71 0.27 -2.95 0.66
CA LEU A 71 -0.47 -3.25 1.89
C LEU A 71 -1.21 -2.04 2.50
N HIS A 72 -1.09 -0.85 1.90
CA HIS A 72 -1.65 0.38 2.47
C HIS A 72 -1.73 1.49 1.43
N THR A 73 -2.93 1.91 1.05
CA THR A 73 -3.13 2.94 0.02
C THR A 73 -4.42 3.72 0.25
N HIS A 74 -4.39 5.03 -0.04
CA HIS A 74 -5.55 5.91 -0.07
C HIS A 74 -5.85 6.38 -1.49
N SER A 75 -6.18 5.45 -2.39
CA SER A 75 -6.31 5.66 -3.83
C SER A 75 -7.31 6.77 -4.22
N ALA A 76 -8.41 6.88 -3.47
CA ALA A 76 -9.50 7.80 -3.78
C ALA A 76 -9.16 9.29 -3.53
N SER A 77 -8.15 9.58 -2.70
CA SER A 77 -7.85 10.96 -2.29
C SER A 77 -6.49 11.45 -2.76
N MET A 78 -5.48 10.61 -2.73
CA MET A 78 -4.09 11.03 -2.85
C MET A 78 -3.66 11.62 -4.20
N PRO A 79 -4.18 11.21 -5.37
CA PRO A 79 -3.76 11.81 -6.64
C PRO A 79 -3.97 13.32 -6.74
N THR A 80 -4.94 13.90 -6.02
CA THR A 80 -5.18 15.36 -6.01
C THR A 80 -4.17 16.16 -5.20
N PHE A 81 -3.31 15.48 -4.42
CA PHE A 81 -2.25 16.13 -3.62
C PHE A 81 -0.93 16.28 -4.38
N ARG A 82 -0.84 15.77 -5.60
CA ARG A 82 0.38 15.86 -6.40
C ARG A 82 0.78 17.30 -6.67
N GLY A 83 2.03 17.65 -6.33
CA GLY A 83 2.58 18.99 -6.48
C GLY A 83 2.13 20.01 -5.44
N VAL A 84 1.43 19.58 -4.37
CA VAL A 84 0.98 20.46 -3.28
C VAL A 84 1.45 20.01 -1.90
N ARG A 85 1.67 18.71 -1.70
CA ARG A 85 1.86 18.14 -0.36
C ARG A 85 3.22 18.46 0.26
N GLU A 86 4.25 18.56 -0.54
CA GLU A 86 5.64 18.56 -0.10
C GLU A 86 6.00 19.76 0.80
N GLU A 87 5.39 20.92 0.59
CA GLU A 87 5.68 22.14 1.33
C GLU A 87 4.42 22.72 1.99
N MET A 88 3.39 21.88 2.16
CA MET A 88 2.14 22.26 2.81
C MET A 88 2.22 22.09 4.32
N GLY A 89 1.73 23.07 5.05
CA GLY A 89 1.59 22.97 6.50
C GLY A 89 1.99 24.24 7.24
N ASN A 90 1.97 24.16 8.56
CA ASN A 90 2.36 25.24 9.48
C ASN A 90 3.68 24.84 10.17
N PRO A 91 4.77 25.60 10.01
CA PRO A 91 6.06 25.28 10.60
C PRO A 91 6.05 25.23 12.14
N ASN A 92 5.05 25.86 12.77
CA ASN A 92 4.88 25.85 14.23
C ASN A 92 4.01 24.68 14.72
N PHE A 93 3.43 23.89 13.82
CA PHE A 93 2.58 22.76 14.14
C PHE A 93 3.07 21.51 13.38
N TYR A 94 3.84 20.68 14.07
CA TYR A 94 4.37 19.44 13.52
C TYR A 94 3.28 18.58 12.89
N PHE A 95 3.55 18.01 11.71
CA PHE A 95 2.64 17.16 10.96
C PHE A 95 1.33 17.82 10.49
N SER A 96 1.24 19.17 10.59
CA SER A 96 0.04 19.94 10.20
C SER A 96 -0.35 19.72 8.73
N GLY A 97 0.61 19.47 7.85
CA GLY A 97 0.35 19.13 6.44
C GLY A 97 -0.56 17.91 6.27
N VAL A 98 -0.54 16.95 7.19
CA VAL A 98 -1.48 15.84 7.22
C VAL A 98 -2.83 16.28 7.78
N TYR A 99 -2.83 16.80 8.99
CA TYR A 99 -4.07 17.08 9.73
C TYR A 99 -4.91 18.25 9.18
N GLU A 100 -4.27 19.29 8.67
CA GLU A 100 -4.98 20.39 7.99
C GLU A 100 -5.23 20.07 6.51
N GLY A 101 -4.23 19.49 5.84
CA GLY A 101 -4.24 19.31 4.40
C GLY A 101 -5.20 18.24 3.90
N TRP A 102 -5.43 17.19 4.69
CA TRP A 102 -6.29 16.07 4.29
C TRP A 102 -7.67 16.55 3.82
N GLY A 103 -8.35 17.38 4.61
CA GLY A 103 -9.68 17.92 4.27
C GLY A 103 -9.65 18.95 3.13
N LEU A 104 -8.55 19.68 2.98
CA LEU A 104 -8.46 20.79 2.02
C LEU A 104 -8.38 20.30 0.58
N PHE A 105 -7.58 19.28 0.31
CA PHE A 105 -7.35 18.77 -1.06
C PHE A 105 -8.16 17.49 -1.37
N MET A 106 -8.98 17.01 -0.46
CA MET A 106 -9.83 15.84 -0.67
C MET A 106 -10.80 16.08 -1.83
N PRO A 107 -10.84 15.20 -2.84
CA PRO A 107 -11.81 15.33 -3.92
C PRO A 107 -13.24 15.02 -3.44
N PRO A 108 -14.28 15.67 -4.02
CA PRO A 108 -15.67 15.31 -3.78
C PRO A 108 -15.94 13.82 -4.07
N ALA A 109 -16.89 13.21 -3.35
CA ALA A 109 -17.15 11.78 -3.44
C ALA A 109 -17.48 11.32 -4.87
N GLU A 110 -18.19 12.13 -5.63
CA GLU A 110 -18.70 11.83 -6.98
C GLU A 110 -17.58 11.64 -8.01
N VAL A 111 -16.40 12.24 -7.77
CA VAL A 111 -15.26 12.19 -8.70
C VAL A 111 -14.12 11.28 -8.25
N ARG A 112 -14.25 10.63 -7.08
CA ARG A 112 -13.20 9.77 -6.52
C ARG A 112 -12.90 8.54 -7.37
N GLY A 113 -13.84 8.09 -8.19
CA GLY A 113 -13.60 7.01 -9.14
C GLY A 113 -12.48 7.32 -10.14
N THR A 114 -12.33 8.59 -10.54
CA THR A 114 -11.23 9.02 -11.43
C THR A 114 -9.89 9.02 -10.71
N THR A 115 -9.84 9.52 -9.48
CA THR A 115 -8.60 9.51 -8.67
C THR A 115 -8.18 8.08 -8.32
N THR A 116 -9.11 7.20 -7.95
CA THR A 116 -8.81 5.77 -7.73
C THR A 116 -8.20 5.11 -8.97
N ARG A 117 -8.78 5.33 -10.16
CA ARG A 117 -8.22 4.79 -11.40
C ARG A 117 -6.82 5.33 -11.69
N ALA A 118 -6.55 6.60 -11.39
CA ALA A 118 -5.20 7.17 -11.55
C ALA A 118 -4.18 6.47 -10.64
N ALA A 119 -4.50 6.27 -9.36
CA ALA A 119 -3.66 5.54 -8.44
C ALA A 119 -3.42 4.09 -8.89
N ILE A 120 -4.46 3.41 -9.36
CA ILE A 120 -4.34 2.04 -9.88
C ILE A 120 -3.44 1.98 -11.12
N CYS A 121 -3.52 2.96 -12.03
CA CYS A 121 -2.60 3.01 -13.18
C CYS A 121 -1.14 3.07 -12.74
N GLU A 122 -0.80 3.92 -11.77
CA GLU A 122 0.57 4.03 -11.22
C GLU A 122 1.02 2.73 -10.55
N MET A 123 0.16 2.14 -9.71
CA MET A 123 0.43 0.85 -9.06
C MET A 123 0.70 -0.25 -10.10
N LEU A 124 -0.15 -0.42 -11.10
CA LEU A 124 0.02 -1.42 -12.15
C LEU A 124 1.33 -1.21 -12.93
N LEU A 125 1.67 0.03 -13.28
CA LEU A 125 2.91 0.36 -13.99
C LEU A 125 4.16 0.13 -13.16
N SER A 126 4.06 0.12 -11.84
CA SER A 126 5.15 -0.25 -10.92
C SER A 126 5.20 -1.72 -10.54
N GLY A 127 4.31 -2.56 -11.12
CA GLY A 127 4.27 -4.00 -10.89
C GLY A 127 3.39 -4.48 -9.73
N VAL A 128 2.55 -3.62 -9.17
CA VAL A 128 1.56 -4.02 -8.16
C VAL A 128 0.44 -4.81 -8.84
N THR A 129 0.12 -5.97 -8.29
CA THR A 129 -0.99 -6.82 -8.75
C THR A 129 -2.09 -6.96 -7.70
N THR A 130 -1.75 -6.72 -6.43
CA THR A 130 -2.68 -6.73 -5.30
C THR A 130 -2.46 -5.50 -4.45
N TYR A 131 -3.54 -4.80 -4.07
CA TYR A 131 -3.43 -3.66 -3.17
C TYR A 131 -4.56 -3.60 -2.15
N VAL A 132 -4.33 -2.87 -1.06
CA VAL A 132 -5.32 -2.52 -0.05
C VAL A 132 -5.83 -1.11 -0.33
N ASP A 133 -7.12 -0.96 -0.60
CA ASP A 133 -7.76 0.33 -0.86
C ASP A 133 -8.47 0.85 0.37
N MET A 134 -7.80 1.71 1.11
CA MET A 134 -8.31 2.36 2.32
C MET A 134 -8.95 3.69 1.97
N SER A 135 -10.25 3.69 1.73
CA SER A 135 -10.97 4.87 1.28
C SER A 135 -12.28 5.06 2.05
N TYR A 136 -12.69 6.29 2.28
CA TYR A 136 -14.08 6.55 2.66
C TYR A 136 -14.99 6.16 1.49
N PRO A 137 -16.06 5.39 1.72
CA PRO A 137 -16.97 4.93 0.68
C PRO A 137 -17.46 6.05 -0.25
N TYR A 138 -17.54 5.76 -1.54
CA TYR A 138 -18.05 6.67 -2.55
C TYR A 138 -18.82 5.91 -3.66
N PRO A 139 -19.71 6.59 -4.41
CA PRO A 139 -20.47 5.93 -5.47
C PRO A 139 -19.59 5.33 -6.57
N GLY A 140 -19.85 4.07 -6.95
CA GLY A 140 -19.13 3.37 -8.01
C GLY A 140 -17.71 2.88 -7.64
N TRP A 141 -17.33 2.89 -6.37
CA TRP A 141 -16.01 2.44 -5.93
C TRP A 141 -15.70 1.01 -6.36
N THR A 142 -16.57 0.07 -5.99
CA THR A 142 -16.41 -1.36 -6.34
C THR A 142 -16.26 -1.57 -7.85
N ASP A 143 -17.07 -0.87 -8.66
CA ASP A 143 -17.01 -0.96 -10.12
C ASP A 143 -15.70 -0.38 -10.69
N ALA A 144 -15.25 0.76 -10.17
CA ALA A 144 -14.01 1.40 -10.61
C ALA A 144 -12.81 0.48 -10.38
N VAL A 145 -12.75 -0.19 -9.22
CA VAL A 145 -11.68 -1.13 -8.89
C VAL A 145 -11.80 -2.42 -9.70
N ALA A 146 -12.99 -3.02 -9.78
CA ALA A 146 -13.20 -4.27 -10.51
C ALA A 146 -12.87 -4.17 -12.01
N GLN A 147 -13.24 -3.05 -12.65
CA GLN A 147 -12.99 -2.79 -14.07
C GLN A 147 -11.51 -2.60 -14.39
N SER A 148 -10.71 -2.12 -13.45
CA SER A 148 -9.27 -1.94 -13.64
C SER A 148 -8.51 -3.24 -13.89
N GLY A 149 -9.04 -4.37 -13.42
CA GLY A 149 -8.42 -5.69 -13.51
C GLY A 149 -7.44 -6.02 -12.39
N ILE A 150 -7.06 -5.08 -11.55
CA ILE A 150 -6.20 -5.31 -10.36
C ILE A 150 -6.92 -6.16 -9.30
N ARG A 151 -6.18 -6.85 -8.46
CA ARG A 151 -6.71 -7.48 -7.26
C ARG A 151 -6.73 -6.48 -6.11
N ALA A 152 -7.82 -6.41 -5.35
CA ALA A 152 -7.94 -5.44 -4.26
C ALA A 152 -8.58 -6.04 -3.01
N PHE A 153 -8.10 -5.58 -1.87
CA PHE A 153 -8.80 -5.67 -0.59
C PHE A 153 -9.48 -4.31 -0.35
N LEU A 154 -10.80 -4.25 -0.52
CA LEU A 154 -11.56 -3.04 -0.22
C LEU A 154 -11.63 -2.86 1.29
N SER A 155 -11.23 -1.68 1.73
CA SER A 155 -11.00 -1.38 3.14
C SER A 155 -11.68 -0.05 3.50
N PRO A 156 -13.03 -0.04 3.63
CA PRO A 156 -13.78 1.17 3.91
C PRO A 156 -13.38 1.77 5.25
N LEU A 157 -12.97 3.04 5.24
CA LEU A 157 -12.62 3.79 6.43
C LEU A 157 -13.88 4.25 7.17
N PHE A 158 -13.87 4.11 8.48
CA PHE A 158 -14.85 4.65 9.41
C PHE A 158 -14.17 5.07 10.71
N ASP A 159 -14.76 6.02 11.42
CA ASP A 159 -14.22 6.55 12.67
C ASP A 159 -15.32 7.03 13.63
N SER A 160 -14.96 7.21 14.90
CA SER A 160 -15.83 7.80 15.93
C SER A 160 -15.64 9.31 16.07
N ALA A 161 -14.52 9.85 15.58
CA ALA A 161 -14.21 11.26 15.67
C ALA A 161 -13.47 11.75 14.42
N LYS A 162 -13.77 12.98 14.01
CA LYS A 162 -12.99 13.71 13.01
C LYS A 162 -12.02 14.66 13.70
N THR A 163 -10.79 14.71 13.22
CA THR A 163 -9.80 15.68 13.70
C THR A 163 -9.96 17.02 12.97
N ALA A 164 -9.74 18.12 13.67
CA ALA A 164 -9.72 19.46 13.13
C ALA A 164 -8.60 20.29 13.75
N ALA A 165 -7.84 20.97 12.93
CA ALA A 165 -6.88 21.98 13.39
C ALA A 165 -7.62 23.31 13.54
N THR A 166 -8.05 23.63 14.77
CA THR A 166 -8.80 24.86 15.07
C THR A 166 -7.90 26.07 15.30
N ASN A 167 -6.61 25.81 15.58
CA ASN A 167 -5.58 26.83 15.76
C ASN A 167 -4.23 26.31 15.23
N ASP A 168 -3.15 27.07 15.44
CA ASP A 168 -1.84 26.78 14.92
C ASP A 168 -1.00 25.82 15.81
N HIS A 169 -1.61 25.17 16.82
CA HIS A 169 -0.87 24.44 17.85
C HIS A 169 -1.50 23.12 18.31
N ALA A 170 -2.79 22.86 18.02
CA ALA A 170 -3.48 21.72 18.59
C ALA A 170 -4.53 21.13 17.63
N LEU A 171 -4.75 19.83 17.79
CA LEU A 171 -5.88 19.12 17.21
C LEU A 171 -7.05 19.12 18.18
N GLU A 172 -8.26 19.26 17.62
CA GLU A 172 -9.53 19.02 18.27
C GLU A 172 -10.14 17.75 17.71
N TYR A 173 -10.69 16.92 18.60
CA TYR A 173 -11.39 15.69 18.23
C TYR A 173 -12.90 15.92 18.38
N ARG A 174 -13.62 15.85 17.27
CA ARG A 174 -15.09 16.03 17.22
C ARG A 174 -15.72 14.65 17.15
N TRP A 175 -16.15 14.18 18.30
CA TRP A 175 -16.75 12.85 18.46
C TRP A 175 -18.18 12.83 17.93
N ALA A 176 -18.52 11.80 17.14
CA ALA A 176 -19.89 11.55 16.69
C ALA A 176 -20.76 11.05 17.85
N GLU A 177 -22.03 11.46 17.88
CA GLU A 177 -22.97 11.06 18.94
C GLU A 177 -23.21 9.54 18.98
N ASP A 178 -23.19 8.87 17.81
CA ASP A 178 -23.37 7.42 17.66
C ASP A 178 -22.06 6.64 17.80
N GLY A 179 -20.93 7.29 18.07
CA GLY A 179 -19.62 6.69 18.17
C GLY A 179 -19.09 6.06 16.87
N GLY A 180 -19.63 6.43 15.71
CA GLY A 180 -19.24 5.90 14.39
C GLY A 180 -20.00 4.63 13.99
N SER A 181 -21.09 4.29 14.69
CA SER A 181 -21.83 3.04 14.48
C SER A 181 -22.48 2.97 13.09
N ALA A 182 -23.00 4.10 12.57
CA ALA A 182 -23.65 4.13 11.27
C ALA A 182 -22.64 3.90 10.13
N ASP A 183 -21.47 4.53 10.21
CA ASP A 183 -20.38 4.35 9.23
C ASP A 183 -19.84 2.91 9.26
N PHE A 184 -19.73 2.31 10.45
CA PHE A 184 -19.35 0.89 10.60
C PHE A 184 -20.35 -0.05 9.91
N GLU A 185 -21.68 0.12 10.11
CA GLU A 185 -22.68 -0.71 9.45
C GLU A 185 -22.66 -0.54 7.92
N ALA A 186 -22.44 0.67 7.44
CA ALA A 186 -22.27 0.92 6.02
C ALA A 186 -21.03 0.24 5.45
N ALA A 187 -19.92 0.25 6.20
CA ALA A 187 -18.68 -0.43 5.85
C ALA A 187 -18.89 -1.95 5.75
N VAL A 188 -19.52 -2.57 6.73
CA VAL A 188 -19.82 -4.03 6.73
C VAL A 188 -20.62 -4.44 5.51
N LYS A 189 -21.66 -3.68 5.17
CA LYS A 189 -22.50 -3.97 3.99
C LYS A 189 -21.70 -3.90 2.68
N LEU A 190 -20.76 -2.96 2.58
CA LEU A 190 -19.88 -2.85 1.43
C LEU A 190 -18.90 -4.03 1.36
N LEU A 191 -18.35 -4.44 2.51
CA LEU A 191 -17.41 -5.56 2.60
C LEU A 191 -18.06 -6.90 2.21
N ASP A 192 -19.30 -7.16 2.65
CA ASP A 192 -20.07 -8.34 2.23
C ASP A 192 -20.24 -8.36 0.69
N ALA A 193 -20.56 -7.21 0.07
CA ALA A 193 -20.69 -7.11 -1.37
C ALA A 193 -19.34 -7.24 -2.12
N ALA A 194 -18.23 -6.87 -1.51
CA ALA A 194 -16.90 -7.00 -2.09
C ALA A 194 -16.44 -8.47 -2.12
N ASP A 195 -16.64 -9.21 -1.04
CA ASP A 195 -16.29 -10.64 -0.95
C ASP A 195 -17.08 -11.49 -1.96
N ASP A 196 -18.36 -11.15 -2.18
CA ASP A 196 -19.24 -11.85 -3.12
C ASP A 196 -19.09 -11.36 -4.58
N HIS A 197 -18.13 -10.45 -4.87
CA HIS A 197 -18.03 -9.83 -6.19
C HIS A 197 -17.65 -10.85 -7.27
N PRO A 198 -18.38 -10.90 -8.42
CA PRO A 198 -18.22 -11.94 -9.43
C PRO A 198 -16.85 -11.94 -10.16
N SER A 199 -16.06 -10.87 -10.04
CA SER A 199 -14.71 -10.84 -10.61
C SER A 199 -13.75 -11.81 -9.90
N GLY A 200 -14.04 -12.21 -8.66
CA GLY A 200 -13.14 -13.01 -7.81
C GLY A 200 -11.81 -12.33 -7.46
N ARG A 201 -11.69 -11.03 -7.73
CA ARG A 201 -10.49 -10.23 -7.45
C ARG A 201 -10.66 -9.23 -6.32
N LEU A 202 -11.89 -8.99 -5.86
CA LEU A 202 -12.15 -8.16 -4.69
C LEU A 202 -12.25 -9.03 -3.45
N SER A 203 -11.79 -8.51 -2.33
CA SER A 203 -11.86 -9.13 -1.01
C SER A 203 -12.15 -8.07 0.04
N ALA A 204 -12.70 -8.49 1.17
CA ALA A 204 -13.00 -7.61 2.29
C ALA A 204 -11.80 -7.44 3.23
N MET A 205 -11.67 -6.23 3.78
CA MET A 205 -10.76 -5.92 4.88
C MET A 205 -11.37 -4.88 5.80
N MET A 206 -11.39 -5.15 7.09
CA MET A 206 -11.94 -4.23 8.08
C MET A 206 -10.91 -3.16 8.44
N SER A 207 -11.30 -1.86 8.39
CA SER A 207 -10.37 -0.76 8.60
C SER A 207 -11.00 0.43 9.35
N PRO A 208 -11.07 0.38 10.70
CA PRO A 208 -11.25 1.60 11.46
C PRO A 208 -10.09 2.57 11.19
N MET A 209 -10.35 3.88 11.16
CA MET A 209 -9.39 4.87 10.67
C MET A 209 -8.09 4.87 11.50
N THR A 210 -8.11 5.38 12.71
CA THR A 210 -6.91 5.45 13.56
C THR A 210 -7.24 5.07 15.00
N VAL A 211 -6.23 4.66 15.74
CA VAL A 211 -6.36 4.25 17.15
C VAL A 211 -6.89 5.38 18.04
N ASP A 212 -6.59 6.63 17.71
CA ASP A 212 -6.95 7.82 18.49
C ASP A 212 -8.28 8.47 18.05
N THR A 213 -8.82 8.12 16.87
CA THR A 213 -10.11 8.64 16.38
C THR A 213 -11.28 7.67 16.55
N CYS A 214 -11.02 6.46 17.03
CA CYS A 214 -12.07 5.45 17.26
C CYS A 214 -12.27 5.18 18.74
N THR A 215 -13.53 4.94 19.16
CA THR A 215 -13.79 4.48 20.53
C THR A 215 -13.32 3.03 20.74
N PRO A 216 -12.97 2.64 21.97
CA PRO A 216 -12.59 1.26 22.28
C PRO A 216 -13.66 0.25 21.87
N GLU A 217 -14.94 0.60 22.01
CA GLU A 217 -16.08 -0.22 21.67
C GLU A 217 -16.16 -0.47 20.16
N LEU A 218 -15.96 0.57 19.35
CA LEU A 218 -15.97 0.48 17.89
C LEU A 218 -14.80 -0.37 17.39
N LEU A 219 -13.60 -0.16 17.94
CA LEU A 219 -12.40 -0.93 17.57
C LEU A 219 -12.54 -2.42 17.89
N ARG A 220 -13.03 -2.76 19.11
CA ARG A 220 -13.27 -4.16 19.48
C ARG A 220 -14.33 -4.81 18.61
N ARG A 221 -15.46 -4.13 18.37
CA ARG A 221 -16.52 -4.63 17.50
C ARG A 221 -16.03 -4.91 16.08
N ALA A 222 -15.20 -4.01 15.54
CA ALA A 222 -14.59 -4.17 14.22
C ALA A 222 -13.60 -5.34 14.18
N HIS A 223 -12.75 -5.48 15.20
CA HIS A 223 -11.77 -6.55 15.32
C HIS A 223 -12.45 -7.93 15.49
N ASP A 224 -13.47 -8.01 16.35
CA ASP A 224 -14.22 -9.25 16.59
C ASP A 224 -14.89 -9.73 15.30
N MET A 225 -15.54 -8.83 14.55
CA MET A 225 -16.16 -9.14 13.26
C MET A 225 -15.12 -9.58 12.22
N ALA A 226 -13.99 -8.89 12.11
CA ALA A 226 -12.91 -9.29 11.21
C ALA A 226 -12.40 -10.70 11.54
N THR A 227 -12.25 -11.00 12.83
CA THR A 227 -11.81 -12.31 13.31
C THR A 227 -12.85 -13.40 12.99
N GLU A 228 -14.14 -13.14 13.24
CA GLU A 228 -15.25 -14.07 12.92
C GLU A 228 -15.33 -14.37 11.43
N ARG A 229 -15.16 -13.35 10.57
CA ARG A 229 -15.23 -13.45 9.12
C ARG A 229 -13.92 -13.92 8.47
N ASN A 230 -12.84 -14.08 9.26
CA ASN A 230 -11.49 -14.34 8.77
C ASN A 230 -11.02 -13.26 7.75
N TRP A 231 -11.39 -12.01 8.00
CA TRP A 231 -10.92 -10.86 7.26
C TRP A 231 -9.65 -10.28 7.90
N PRO A 232 -8.73 -9.72 7.13
CA PRO A 232 -7.69 -8.87 7.68
C PRO A 232 -8.32 -7.65 8.39
N TYR A 233 -7.66 -7.19 9.44
CA TYR A 233 -8.02 -6.01 10.22
C TYR A 233 -6.87 -5.02 10.19
N HIS A 234 -7.09 -3.83 9.65
CA HIS A 234 -6.07 -2.80 9.56
C HIS A 234 -6.39 -1.62 10.48
N LEU A 235 -5.40 -1.16 11.24
CA LEU A 235 -5.53 -0.03 12.16
C LEU A 235 -4.31 0.88 12.03
N HIS A 236 -4.51 2.17 11.68
CA HIS A 236 -3.40 3.13 11.78
C HIS A 236 -3.06 3.32 13.27
N ALA A 237 -1.81 3.04 13.62
CA ALA A 237 -1.29 3.22 14.97
C ALA A 237 0.22 3.43 14.93
N GLY A 238 0.75 4.27 15.83
CA GLY A 238 2.14 4.68 15.80
C GLY A 238 2.50 5.52 14.58
N MET A 239 1.55 6.28 14.05
CA MET A 239 1.74 7.08 12.84
C MET A 239 2.54 8.36 13.11
N SER A 240 2.30 9.02 14.23
CA SER A 240 2.89 10.32 14.51
C SER A 240 3.14 10.57 15.99
N VAL A 241 4.02 11.53 16.28
CA VAL A 241 4.28 12.01 17.64
C VAL A 241 3.00 12.59 18.29
N ILE A 242 2.11 13.20 17.50
CA ILE A 242 0.84 13.75 17.99
C ILE A 242 -0.08 12.64 18.47
N GLU A 243 -0.27 11.60 17.68
CA GLU A 243 -1.03 10.40 18.05
C GLU A 243 -0.44 9.75 19.32
N PHE A 244 0.89 9.55 19.34
CA PHE A 244 1.59 8.97 20.49
C PHE A 244 1.25 9.73 21.79
N HIS A 245 1.41 11.05 21.79
CA HIS A 245 1.12 11.86 22.97
C HIS A 245 -0.37 11.93 23.32
N GLU A 246 -1.25 11.91 22.33
CA GLU A 246 -2.69 11.88 22.60
C GLU A 246 -3.11 10.56 23.25
N MET A 247 -2.59 9.43 22.77
CA MET A 247 -2.86 8.12 23.38
C MET A 247 -2.30 8.04 24.80
N VAL A 248 -1.08 8.49 25.02
CA VAL A 248 -0.49 8.55 26.37
C VAL A 248 -1.31 9.46 27.30
N LYS A 249 -1.74 10.62 26.83
CA LYS A 249 -2.57 11.54 27.62
C LYS A 249 -3.91 10.93 28.00
N ARG A 250 -4.56 10.17 27.12
CA ARG A 250 -5.87 9.56 27.37
C ARG A 250 -5.79 8.31 28.21
N THR A 251 -4.76 7.49 28.02
CA THR A 251 -4.72 6.12 28.52
C THR A 251 -3.54 5.83 29.44
N GLY A 252 -2.50 6.67 29.43
CA GLY A 252 -1.22 6.41 30.10
C GLY A 252 -0.32 5.40 29.35
N GLN A 253 -0.72 4.94 28.16
CA GLN A 253 -0.06 3.89 27.41
C GLN A 253 0.28 4.36 25.99
N THR A 254 1.25 3.70 25.35
CA THR A 254 1.48 3.85 23.90
C THR A 254 0.30 3.28 23.10
N SER A 255 0.22 3.61 21.81
CA SER A 255 -0.81 3.06 20.93
C SER A 255 -0.78 1.53 20.87
N ILE A 256 0.42 0.94 20.89
CA ILE A 256 0.60 -0.52 20.79
C ILE A 256 0.27 -1.21 22.12
N GLN A 257 0.76 -0.69 23.26
CA GLN A 257 0.40 -1.21 24.59
C GLN A 257 -1.10 -1.20 24.81
N TRP A 258 -1.73 -0.07 24.46
CA TRP A 258 -3.17 0.08 24.59
C TRP A 258 -3.93 -0.89 23.68
N ALA A 259 -3.55 -0.98 22.39
CA ALA A 259 -4.17 -1.91 21.46
C ALA A 259 -4.03 -3.37 21.91
N HIS A 260 -2.89 -3.74 22.48
CA HIS A 260 -2.68 -5.05 23.10
C HIS A 260 -3.66 -5.30 24.24
N ASP A 261 -3.78 -4.36 25.18
CA ASP A 261 -4.67 -4.50 26.34
C ASP A 261 -6.16 -4.52 25.94
N GLN A 262 -6.52 -3.91 24.80
CA GLN A 262 -7.86 -4.02 24.24
C GLN A 262 -8.11 -5.32 23.46
N GLY A 263 -7.09 -6.19 23.31
CA GLY A 263 -7.19 -7.44 22.57
C GLY A 263 -7.27 -7.25 21.04
N LEU A 264 -6.75 -6.14 20.51
CA LEU A 264 -6.83 -5.80 19.08
C LEU A 264 -5.66 -6.35 18.26
N LEU A 265 -4.65 -6.95 18.89
CA LEU A 265 -3.47 -7.46 18.20
C LEU A 265 -3.57 -8.98 18.01
N GLY A 266 -3.36 -9.42 16.79
CA GLY A 266 -3.37 -10.83 16.44
C GLY A 266 -2.88 -11.06 15.01
N ARG A 267 -2.89 -12.31 14.57
CA ARG A 267 -2.41 -12.72 13.25
C ARG A 267 -3.13 -12.03 12.07
N ASN A 268 -4.39 -11.65 12.25
CA ASN A 268 -5.18 -10.93 11.24
C ASN A 268 -5.02 -9.41 11.34
N THR A 269 -4.26 -8.90 12.33
CA THR A 269 -4.08 -7.46 12.53
C THR A 269 -2.89 -6.93 11.75
N ILE A 270 -3.10 -5.82 11.08
CA ILE A 270 -2.09 -5.03 10.39
C ILE A 270 -2.04 -3.65 11.05
N ILE A 271 -0.89 -3.29 11.59
CA ILE A 271 -0.64 -1.96 12.12
C ILE A 271 -0.13 -1.08 10.98
N GLY A 272 -0.91 -0.07 10.61
CA GLY A 272 -0.52 0.93 9.63
C GLY A 272 0.54 1.87 10.20
N HIS A 273 1.65 2.00 9.52
CA HIS A 273 2.86 2.74 9.86
C HIS A 273 3.69 2.11 10.98
N GLY A 274 3.19 2.02 12.23
CA GLY A 274 3.97 1.52 13.36
C GLY A 274 5.33 2.21 13.52
N ALA A 275 5.43 3.49 13.16
CA ALA A 275 6.71 4.20 13.06
C ALA A 275 7.12 4.83 14.39
N VAL A 276 6.20 5.54 15.03
CA VAL A 276 6.47 6.25 16.29
C VAL A 276 6.01 5.36 17.48
N LEU A 277 6.87 4.44 17.85
CA LEU A 277 6.69 3.55 19.01
C LEU A 277 7.50 4.04 20.21
N ASP A 278 7.40 3.35 21.34
CA ASP A 278 8.07 3.74 22.59
C ASP A 278 9.61 3.80 22.51
N HIS A 279 10.20 3.13 21.54
CA HIS A 279 11.65 3.16 21.30
C HIS A 279 12.09 4.30 20.37
N HIS A 280 11.14 5.00 19.72
CA HIS A 280 11.46 6.06 18.75
C HIS A 280 12.24 7.20 19.42
N SER A 281 13.30 7.68 18.76
CA SER A 281 14.22 8.67 19.32
C SER A 281 13.55 10.00 19.69
N TRP A 282 12.44 10.33 19.04
CA TRP A 282 11.76 11.60 19.25
C TRP A 282 10.88 11.66 20.48
N VAL A 283 10.39 10.51 20.97
CA VAL A 283 9.43 10.51 22.10
C VAL A 283 10.07 10.31 23.48
N HIS A 284 11.31 9.79 23.53
CA HIS A 284 12.06 9.55 24.77
C HIS A 284 11.23 8.86 25.86
N TRP A 285 10.40 7.87 25.47
CA TRP A 285 9.49 7.20 26.39
C TRP A 285 10.23 6.22 27.31
N HIS A 286 9.67 5.97 28.49
CA HIS A 286 10.33 5.19 29.53
C HIS A 286 10.21 3.67 29.37
N THR A 287 9.22 3.18 28.60
CA THR A 287 9.13 1.76 28.21
C THR A 287 9.90 1.48 26.93
N LYS A 288 10.08 0.20 26.60
CA LYS A 288 10.65 -0.29 25.34
C LYS A 288 10.00 -1.63 24.95
N ASP A 289 8.69 -1.75 25.18
CA ASP A 289 7.94 -3.01 25.12
C ASP A 289 7.19 -3.18 23.79
N ASP A 290 6.95 -2.10 23.03
CA ASP A 290 6.11 -2.10 21.83
C ASP A 290 6.57 -3.12 20.76
N ILE A 291 7.89 -3.22 20.53
CA ILE A 291 8.45 -4.19 19.59
C ILE A 291 8.19 -5.63 20.04
N ASP A 292 8.40 -5.93 21.32
CA ASP A 292 8.16 -7.28 21.87
C ASP A 292 6.67 -7.63 21.87
N ILE A 293 5.79 -6.66 22.13
CA ILE A 293 4.34 -6.82 22.03
C ILE A 293 3.94 -7.18 20.60
N LEU A 294 4.41 -6.43 19.61
CA LEU A 294 4.12 -6.71 18.19
C LEU A 294 4.64 -8.09 17.79
N ALA A 295 5.88 -8.42 18.13
CA ALA A 295 6.49 -9.71 17.81
C ALA A 295 5.69 -10.89 18.40
N ASN A 296 5.28 -10.78 19.67
CA ASN A 296 4.55 -11.85 20.37
C ASN A 296 3.09 -11.95 19.95
N SER A 297 2.48 -10.88 19.45
CA SER A 297 1.07 -10.87 19.02
C SER A 297 0.83 -11.57 17.68
N GLY A 298 1.85 -11.66 16.83
CA GLY A 298 1.75 -12.13 15.46
C GLY A 298 1.15 -11.10 14.49
N ALA A 299 0.92 -9.87 14.94
CA ALA A 299 0.47 -8.77 14.07
C ALA A 299 1.53 -8.42 13.03
N SER A 300 1.07 -7.93 11.88
CA SER A 300 1.93 -7.41 10.82
C SER A 300 2.04 -5.89 10.92
N VAL A 301 3.10 -5.31 10.34
CA VAL A 301 3.25 -3.86 10.20
C VAL A 301 3.31 -3.50 8.73
N SER A 302 2.52 -2.52 8.30
CA SER A 302 2.56 -1.93 6.96
C SER A 302 3.44 -0.69 6.98
N HIS A 303 4.62 -0.79 6.39
CA HIS A 303 5.59 0.31 6.31
C HIS A 303 5.37 1.13 5.04
N CYS A 304 5.25 2.45 5.18
CA CYS A 304 5.04 3.40 4.09
C CYS A 304 6.21 4.40 4.07
N PRO A 305 7.38 4.03 3.53
CA PRO A 305 8.62 4.80 3.70
C PRO A 305 8.59 6.16 3.02
N VAL A 306 8.06 6.29 1.80
CA VAL A 306 8.07 7.56 1.05
C VAL A 306 7.24 8.63 1.75
N VAL A 307 6.02 8.30 2.21
CA VAL A 307 5.19 9.28 2.91
C VAL A 307 5.80 9.72 4.23
N LEU A 308 6.39 8.80 4.98
CA LEU A 308 7.04 9.12 6.26
C LEU A 308 8.28 10.00 6.04
N SER A 309 9.15 9.66 5.09
CA SER A 309 10.38 10.42 4.82
C SER A 309 10.10 11.85 4.35
N ARG A 310 9.00 12.12 3.63
CA ARG A 310 8.55 13.48 3.29
C ARG A 310 8.30 14.36 4.50
N TYR A 311 7.90 13.77 5.62
CA TYR A 311 7.70 14.48 6.90
C TYR A 311 8.91 14.36 7.84
N GLY A 312 10.04 13.84 7.35
CA GLY A 312 11.25 13.64 8.13
C GLY A 312 11.16 12.54 9.18
N VAL A 313 10.18 11.63 9.07
CA VAL A 313 9.96 10.48 9.97
C VAL A 313 10.51 9.23 9.34
N THR A 314 11.03 8.32 10.14
CA THR A 314 11.38 6.96 9.69
C THR A 314 10.85 5.90 10.66
N LEU A 315 10.82 4.64 10.23
CA LEU A 315 10.42 3.50 11.05
C LEU A 315 11.40 3.19 12.21
N GLU A 316 12.60 3.70 12.20
CA GLU A 316 13.72 3.50 13.13
C GLU A 316 13.92 2.07 13.67
N SER A 317 14.23 1.08 12.95
CA SER A 317 14.51 0.86 11.57
C SER A 317 13.78 -0.38 11.09
N PHE A 318 13.59 -0.54 9.79
CA PHE A 318 13.07 -1.77 9.17
C PHE A 318 13.82 -3.04 9.67
N GLY A 319 15.15 -2.95 9.78
CA GLY A 319 15.99 -4.05 10.29
C GLY A 319 15.71 -4.45 11.73
N ARG A 320 15.27 -3.54 12.59
CA ARG A 320 14.90 -3.84 13.98
C ARG A 320 13.66 -4.70 14.05
N TYR A 321 12.62 -4.36 13.28
CA TYR A 321 11.38 -5.13 13.20
C TYR A 321 11.63 -6.52 12.63
N ARG A 322 12.47 -6.62 11.59
CA ARG A 322 12.90 -7.90 11.01
C ARG A 322 13.61 -8.80 12.02
N LYS A 323 14.53 -8.25 12.81
CA LYS A 323 15.26 -9.01 13.86
C LYS A 323 14.35 -9.51 14.98
N ALA A 324 13.24 -8.81 15.24
CA ALA A 324 12.21 -9.22 16.18
C ALA A 324 11.19 -10.21 15.57
N ASP A 325 11.40 -10.67 14.34
CA ASP A 325 10.52 -11.58 13.60
C ASP A 325 9.09 -11.03 13.37
N ILE A 326 8.95 -9.71 13.36
CA ILE A 326 7.70 -9.04 13.00
C ILE A 326 7.51 -9.12 11.48
N ASN A 327 6.34 -9.59 11.04
CA ASN A 327 6.00 -9.59 9.63
C ASN A 327 5.82 -8.16 9.12
N LEU A 328 6.60 -7.79 8.10
CA LEU A 328 6.53 -6.49 7.45
C LEU A 328 5.91 -6.61 6.06
N GLY A 329 5.01 -5.69 5.74
CA GLY A 329 4.60 -5.38 4.38
C GLY A 329 4.97 -3.94 4.02
N ILE A 330 4.92 -3.61 2.73
CA ILE A 330 5.15 -2.25 2.24
C ILE A 330 3.84 -1.72 1.67
N GLY A 331 3.56 -0.44 1.88
CA GLY A 331 2.43 0.27 1.33
C GLY A 331 2.85 1.61 0.73
N THR A 332 2.15 2.06 -0.31
CA THR A 332 2.42 3.35 -0.94
C THR A 332 1.77 4.51 -0.18
N ASP A 333 0.70 4.26 0.55
CA ASP A 333 -0.09 5.23 1.30
C ASP A 333 -0.62 6.38 0.43
N CYS A 334 0.29 7.13 -0.20
CA CYS A 334 -0.05 8.27 -1.02
C CYS A 334 0.77 8.31 -2.33
N HIS A 335 0.52 9.34 -3.15
CA HIS A 335 1.27 9.54 -4.39
C HIS A 335 2.79 9.77 -4.13
N PRO A 336 3.66 9.30 -5.08
CA PRO A 336 3.33 8.43 -6.20
C PRO A 336 2.99 7.03 -5.70
N HIS A 337 2.02 6.37 -6.34
CA HIS A 337 1.68 4.99 -6.02
C HIS A 337 2.65 4.03 -6.74
N ASN A 338 3.95 4.20 -6.45
CA ASN A 338 5.05 3.47 -7.10
C ASN A 338 5.75 2.55 -6.09
N MET A 339 5.39 1.28 -6.09
CA MET A 339 5.92 0.31 -5.13
C MET A 339 7.44 0.10 -5.23
N LEU A 340 8.03 0.24 -6.41
CA LEU A 340 9.49 0.09 -6.57
C LEU A 340 10.26 1.26 -5.93
N GLU A 341 9.67 2.46 -5.89
CA GLU A 341 10.21 3.58 -5.11
C GLU A 341 10.10 3.32 -3.61
N GLU A 342 8.96 2.80 -3.15
CA GLU A 342 8.76 2.43 -1.74
C GLU A 342 9.79 1.39 -1.28
N ILE A 343 9.99 0.32 -2.06
CA ILE A 343 10.98 -0.73 -1.76
C ILE A 343 12.39 -0.14 -1.65
N ARG A 344 12.76 0.76 -2.58
CA ARG A 344 14.06 1.44 -2.57
C ARG A 344 14.22 2.33 -1.35
N GLU A 345 13.19 3.13 -1.04
CA GLU A 345 13.20 4.04 0.10
C GLU A 345 13.25 3.28 1.43
N ALA A 346 12.49 2.19 1.59
CA ALA A 346 12.57 1.32 2.75
C ALA A 346 14.00 0.84 3.02
N ALA A 347 14.69 0.38 1.97
CA ALA A 347 16.07 -0.08 2.09
C ALA A 347 17.05 1.06 2.45
N ILE A 348 16.92 2.21 1.81
CA ILE A 348 17.84 3.35 2.00
C ILE A 348 17.63 3.95 3.39
N MET A 349 16.39 4.25 3.77
CA MET A 349 16.08 4.90 5.04
C MET A 349 16.42 4.01 6.24
N SER A 350 16.21 2.68 6.13
CA SER A 350 16.66 1.76 7.17
C SER A 350 18.18 1.79 7.36
N ARG A 351 18.94 1.83 6.26
CA ARG A 351 20.42 1.92 6.32
C ARG A 351 20.89 3.24 6.90
N VAL A 352 20.23 4.34 6.56
CA VAL A 352 20.55 5.69 7.09
C VAL A 352 20.23 5.74 8.59
N SER A 353 19.06 5.26 9.00
CA SER A 353 18.60 5.25 10.39
C SER A 353 19.53 4.41 11.29
N ASP A 354 19.92 3.23 10.83
CA ASP A 354 20.81 2.33 11.57
C ASP A 354 22.31 2.66 11.40
N GLN A 355 22.66 3.56 10.49
CA GLN A 355 24.06 3.81 10.10
C GLN A 355 24.80 2.51 9.71
N HIS A 356 24.07 1.59 9.06
CA HIS A 356 24.56 0.24 8.75
C HIS A 356 24.01 -0.28 7.43
N MET A 357 24.87 -0.53 6.43
CA MET A 357 24.45 -0.89 5.07
C MET A 357 23.73 -2.24 4.94
N PHE A 358 23.76 -3.10 5.96
CA PHE A 358 23.11 -4.41 5.97
C PHE A 358 21.86 -4.47 6.86
N SER A 359 21.36 -3.34 7.32
CA SER A 359 20.15 -3.30 8.17
C SER A 359 18.87 -3.71 7.41
N ALA A 360 18.83 -3.47 6.10
CA ALA A 360 17.79 -3.94 5.19
C ALA A 360 18.46 -4.40 3.88
N LEU A 361 18.44 -5.69 3.60
CA LEU A 361 18.92 -6.27 2.35
C LEU A 361 17.86 -6.14 1.26
N THR A 362 18.26 -6.28 -0.01
CA THR A 362 17.33 -6.29 -1.15
C THR A 362 16.26 -7.37 -0.99
N ALA A 363 16.65 -8.56 -0.52
CA ALA A 363 15.72 -9.64 -0.27
C ALA A 363 14.69 -9.27 0.82
N ASP A 364 15.11 -8.63 1.91
CA ASP A 364 14.21 -8.27 3.01
C ASP A 364 13.08 -7.34 2.58
N VAL A 365 13.41 -6.31 1.79
CA VAL A 365 12.42 -5.34 1.31
C VAL A 365 11.58 -5.88 0.16
N PHE A 366 12.14 -6.76 -0.67
CA PHE A 366 11.39 -7.46 -1.72
C PHE A 366 10.40 -8.47 -1.13
N ASP A 367 10.83 -9.25 -0.14
CA ASP A 367 9.95 -10.18 0.58
C ASP A 367 8.80 -9.43 1.27
N ALA A 368 9.06 -8.26 1.86
CA ALA A 368 8.01 -7.42 2.46
C ALA A 368 6.98 -6.94 1.42
N ALA A 369 7.42 -6.56 0.23
CA ALA A 369 6.55 -6.12 -0.86
C ALA A 369 5.86 -7.28 -1.63
N THR A 370 6.11 -8.52 -1.24
CA THR A 370 5.57 -9.72 -1.89
C THR A 370 4.94 -10.66 -0.86
N VAL A 371 5.67 -11.66 -0.39
CA VAL A 371 5.17 -12.68 0.55
C VAL A 371 4.84 -12.12 1.93
N GLY A 372 5.50 -11.06 2.38
CA GLY A 372 5.20 -10.37 3.63
C GLY A 372 3.83 -9.70 3.58
N GLY A 373 3.55 -8.94 2.50
CA GLY A 373 2.24 -8.36 2.23
C GLY A 373 1.16 -9.44 2.09
N ALA A 374 1.43 -10.51 1.35
CA ALA A 374 0.51 -11.64 1.19
C ALA A 374 0.15 -12.29 2.55
N LYS A 375 1.15 -12.54 3.40
CA LYS A 375 0.95 -13.10 4.75
C LYS A 375 0.08 -12.20 5.62
N ALA A 376 0.29 -10.87 5.56
CA ALA A 376 -0.52 -9.90 6.28
C ALA A 376 -1.99 -9.92 5.84
N LEU A 377 -2.23 -10.19 4.54
CA LEU A 377 -3.56 -10.34 3.95
C LEU A 377 -4.17 -11.74 4.13
N LEU A 378 -3.57 -12.58 4.97
CA LEU A 378 -3.97 -13.98 5.21
C LEU A 378 -3.99 -14.82 3.92
N ARG A 379 -3.09 -14.52 2.95
CA ARG A 379 -2.96 -15.19 1.66
C ARG A 379 -1.63 -15.90 1.55
N ASP A 380 -1.65 -17.08 0.96
CA ASP A 380 -0.48 -17.89 0.66
C ASP A 380 -0.32 -18.20 -0.84
N ASP A 381 -1.22 -17.69 -1.66
CA ASP A 381 -1.29 -17.94 -3.09
C ASP A 381 -0.98 -16.72 -3.97
N ILE A 382 -0.53 -15.60 -3.38
CA ILE A 382 -0.05 -14.39 -4.07
C ILE A 382 1.35 -13.98 -3.58
N GLY A 383 2.00 -13.05 -4.26
CA GLY A 383 3.34 -12.56 -3.90
C GLY A 383 4.46 -13.60 -4.14
N ARG A 384 4.19 -14.70 -4.85
CA ARG A 384 5.18 -15.74 -5.19
C ARG A 384 4.89 -16.38 -6.54
N LEU A 385 5.96 -16.85 -7.21
CA LEU A 385 5.85 -17.68 -8.40
C LEU A 385 6.16 -19.13 -8.03
N SER A 386 5.12 -19.89 -7.68
CA SER A 386 5.18 -21.33 -7.42
C SER A 386 3.96 -22.04 -7.99
N GLN A 387 4.04 -23.35 -8.14
CA GLN A 387 2.91 -24.15 -8.60
C GLN A 387 1.70 -23.99 -7.67
N GLY A 388 0.53 -23.72 -8.24
CA GLY A 388 -0.73 -23.51 -7.50
C GLY A 388 -0.98 -22.05 -7.11
N ALA A 389 0.03 -21.18 -7.09
CA ALA A 389 -0.15 -19.76 -6.83
C ALA A 389 -0.95 -19.05 -7.94
N LYS A 390 -1.48 -17.88 -7.66
CA LYS A 390 -2.13 -17.03 -8.68
C LYS A 390 -1.10 -16.62 -9.73
N ALA A 391 -1.53 -16.57 -10.98
CA ALA A 391 -0.71 -16.08 -12.08
C ALA A 391 -0.66 -14.54 -12.08
N ASP A 392 -0.13 -13.97 -10.98
CA ASP A 392 0.16 -12.57 -10.79
C ASP A 392 1.66 -12.39 -11.10
N ILE A 393 1.96 -11.94 -12.33
CA ILE A 393 3.31 -11.99 -12.89
C ILE A 393 3.70 -10.60 -13.39
N VAL A 394 4.88 -10.14 -13.02
CA VAL A 394 5.51 -8.93 -13.57
C VAL A 394 6.66 -9.33 -14.47
N VAL A 395 6.63 -8.83 -15.69
CA VAL A 395 7.68 -9.01 -16.69
C VAL A 395 8.57 -7.77 -16.69
N VAL A 396 9.85 -7.96 -16.42
CA VAL A 396 10.86 -6.90 -16.39
C VAL A 396 11.79 -7.07 -17.58
N ASP A 397 11.97 -6.01 -18.37
CA ASP A 397 12.94 -5.96 -19.47
C ASP A 397 14.36 -5.80 -18.92
N VAL A 398 15.14 -6.88 -18.89
CA VAL A 398 16.52 -6.84 -18.40
C VAL A 398 17.51 -6.31 -19.45
N THR A 399 17.05 -6.08 -20.68
CA THR A 399 17.84 -5.43 -21.74
C THR A 399 17.72 -3.92 -21.71
N ASN A 400 16.80 -3.37 -20.91
CA ASN A 400 16.65 -1.93 -20.69
C ASN A 400 18.01 -1.33 -20.27
N PRO A 401 18.48 -0.24 -20.90
CA PRO A 401 19.76 0.38 -20.57
C PRO A 401 19.94 0.73 -19.08
N MET A 402 18.84 1.00 -18.35
CA MET A 402 18.89 1.30 -16.92
C MET A 402 19.09 0.06 -16.03
N MET A 403 18.94 -1.14 -16.62
CA MET A 403 19.22 -2.42 -15.95
C MET A 403 20.68 -2.86 -16.14
N LEU A 404 21.38 -2.29 -17.13
CA LEU A 404 22.73 -2.72 -17.52
C LEU A 404 23.84 -1.92 -16.84
N PRO A 405 25.01 -2.53 -16.50
CA PRO A 405 25.30 -3.99 -16.65
C PRO A 405 24.54 -4.82 -15.63
N LEU A 406 24.02 -5.96 -16.08
CA LEU A 406 23.18 -6.84 -15.26
C LEU A 406 24.01 -7.89 -14.50
N TYR A 407 24.08 -7.76 -13.17
CA TYR A 407 24.66 -8.78 -12.29
C TYR A 407 23.59 -9.45 -11.42
N ASP A 408 22.67 -8.64 -10.86
CA ASP A 408 21.54 -9.08 -10.03
C ASP A 408 20.29 -8.31 -10.46
N PRO A 409 19.25 -9.00 -11.00
CA PRO A 409 18.10 -8.32 -11.59
C PRO A 409 17.31 -7.50 -10.58
N LEU A 410 17.12 -7.98 -9.34
CA LEU A 410 16.36 -7.23 -8.32
C LEU A 410 17.12 -6.00 -7.84
N ARG A 411 18.44 -6.08 -7.68
CA ARG A 411 19.25 -4.90 -7.33
C ARG A 411 19.24 -3.86 -8.45
N SER A 412 19.39 -4.29 -9.71
CA SER A 412 19.33 -3.38 -10.86
C SER A 412 17.96 -2.73 -10.97
N LEU A 413 16.88 -3.51 -10.79
CA LEU A 413 15.52 -3.00 -10.81
C LEU A 413 15.29 -1.96 -9.70
N ILE A 414 15.50 -2.34 -8.46
CA ILE A 414 15.15 -1.52 -7.28
C ILE A 414 16.03 -0.26 -7.20
N PHE A 415 17.35 -0.38 -7.39
CA PHE A 415 18.26 0.74 -7.15
C PHE A 415 18.63 1.57 -8.39
N SER A 416 18.28 1.10 -9.60
CA SER A 416 18.66 1.77 -10.84
C SER A 416 17.48 2.02 -11.77
N ALA A 417 16.83 0.98 -12.28
CA ALA A 417 15.79 1.11 -13.29
C ALA A 417 14.44 1.57 -12.73
N CYS A 418 14.07 1.09 -11.55
CA CYS A 418 12.76 1.31 -10.96
C CYS A 418 11.64 0.80 -11.91
N ASP A 419 10.53 1.49 -12.00
CA ASP A 419 9.38 1.15 -12.87
C ASP A 419 9.69 1.22 -14.38
N ARG A 420 10.75 1.91 -14.79
CA ARG A 420 11.13 2.07 -16.20
C ARG A 420 11.46 0.77 -16.95
N ALA A 421 11.75 -0.30 -16.22
CA ALA A 421 12.00 -1.62 -16.80
C ALA A 421 10.80 -2.57 -16.66
N VAL A 422 9.71 -2.16 -16.00
CA VAL A 422 8.46 -2.94 -15.97
C VAL A 422 7.80 -2.88 -17.34
N LYS A 423 7.66 -4.04 -17.98
CA LYS A 423 7.17 -4.15 -19.34
C LYS A 423 5.71 -4.60 -19.38
N ASP A 424 5.41 -5.76 -18.80
CA ASP A 424 4.08 -6.35 -18.80
C ASP A 424 3.68 -6.76 -17.38
N VAL A 425 2.38 -6.69 -17.08
CA VAL A 425 1.82 -7.14 -15.80
C VAL A 425 0.60 -8.01 -16.05
N TYR A 426 0.58 -9.16 -15.41
CA TYR A 426 -0.54 -10.12 -15.43
C TYR A 426 -1.15 -10.23 -14.03
N VAL A 427 -2.48 -10.17 -13.94
CA VAL A 427 -3.25 -10.37 -12.70
C VAL A 427 -4.20 -11.53 -12.91
N GLY A 428 -4.02 -12.61 -12.16
CA GLY A 428 -4.80 -13.84 -12.34
C GLY A 428 -4.73 -14.39 -13.76
N GLY A 429 -3.56 -14.29 -14.41
CA GLY A 429 -3.30 -14.74 -15.79
C GLY A 429 -3.85 -13.81 -16.88
N GLN A 430 -4.57 -12.76 -16.53
CA GLN A 430 -5.01 -11.73 -17.48
C GLN A 430 -3.91 -10.66 -17.62
N GLN A 431 -3.46 -10.39 -18.84
CA GLN A 431 -2.54 -9.29 -19.11
C GLN A 431 -3.27 -7.94 -18.93
N ILE A 432 -2.81 -7.14 -17.98
CA ILE A 432 -3.39 -5.84 -17.65
C ILE A 432 -2.50 -4.69 -18.11
N VAL A 433 -1.18 -4.91 -18.13
CA VAL A 433 -0.21 -3.98 -18.70
C VAL A 433 0.53 -4.69 -19.84
N ALA A 434 0.67 -4.00 -20.97
CA ALA A 434 1.49 -4.45 -22.09
C ALA A 434 2.39 -3.32 -22.58
N GLU A 435 3.69 -3.60 -22.73
CA GLU A 435 4.70 -2.64 -23.20
C GLU A 435 4.62 -1.31 -22.42
N GLY A 436 4.48 -1.37 -21.08
CA GLY A 436 4.37 -0.20 -20.21
C GLY A 436 3.06 0.60 -20.36
N ARG A 437 2.00 0.02 -20.91
CA ARG A 437 0.68 0.66 -21.05
C ARG A 437 -0.41 -0.15 -20.38
N VAL A 438 -1.23 0.50 -19.58
CA VAL A 438 -2.43 -0.11 -18.99
C VAL A 438 -3.45 -0.38 -20.10
N LEU A 439 -3.96 -1.62 -20.18
CA LEU A 439 -4.89 -2.05 -21.23
C LEU A 439 -6.36 -1.85 -20.86
N THR A 440 -6.67 -1.77 -19.59
CA THR A 440 -8.05 -1.69 -19.07
C THR A 440 -8.56 -0.27 -18.86
N MET A 441 -7.65 0.71 -18.95
CA MET A 441 -7.95 2.12 -18.67
C MET A 441 -7.10 3.03 -19.57
N ASP A 442 -7.67 4.17 -19.98
CA ASP A 442 -6.91 5.23 -20.65
C ASP A 442 -6.23 6.12 -19.59
N HIS A 443 -4.94 5.87 -19.38
CA HIS A 443 -4.15 6.58 -18.37
C HIS A 443 -4.05 8.08 -18.65
N GLN A 444 -3.98 8.49 -19.93
CA GLN A 444 -3.89 9.90 -20.31
C GLN A 444 -5.20 10.65 -20.01
N GLU A 445 -6.34 10.09 -20.40
CA GLU A 445 -7.67 10.65 -20.11
C GLU A 445 -7.90 10.78 -18.59
N ILE A 446 -7.51 9.74 -17.85
CA ILE A 446 -7.62 9.74 -16.38
C ILE A 446 -6.75 10.83 -15.75
N ALA A 447 -5.51 11.01 -16.21
CA ALA A 447 -4.60 12.04 -15.70
C ALA A 447 -5.13 13.46 -15.96
N GLU A 448 -5.73 13.69 -17.13
CA GLU A 448 -6.41 14.94 -17.47
C GLU A 448 -7.60 15.19 -16.53
N GLY A 449 -8.43 14.15 -16.28
CA GLY A 449 -9.54 14.21 -15.33
C GLY A 449 -9.08 14.54 -13.91
N VAL A 450 -7.99 13.95 -13.43
CA VAL A 450 -7.41 14.29 -12.11
C VAL A 450 -6.95 15.75 -12.06
N SER A 451 -6.37 16.26 -13.16
CA SER A 451 -5.94 17.66 -13.26
C SER A 451 -7.12 18.63 -13.17
N GLU A 452 -8.25 18.31 -13.81
CA GLU A 452 -9.49 19.11 -13.71
C GLU A 452 -10.07 19.07 -12.29
N ILE A 453 -10.07 17.90 -11.64
CA ILE A 453 -10.51 17.75 -10.24
C ILE A 453 -9.64 18.58 -9.32
N GLN A 454 -8.32 18.48 -9.42
CA GLN A 454 -7.39 19.28 -8.62
C GLN A 454 -7.62 20.78 -8.83
N ALA A 455 -7.77 21.22 -10.08
CA ALA A 455 -8.04 22.62 -10.38
C ALA A 455 -9.36 23.12 -9.76
N ALA A 456 -10.40 22.28 -9.72
CA ALA A 456 -11.66 22.62 -9.05
C ALA A 456 -11.48 22.73 -7.52
N VAL A 457 -10.74 21.80 -6.90
CA VAL A 457 -10.42 21.79 -5.48
C VAL A 457 -9.59 23.05 -5.11
N VAL A 458 -8.59 23.39 -5.91
CA VAL A 458 -7.74 24.59 -5.73
C VAL A 458 -8.57 25.87 -5.79
N ARG A 459 -9.53 25.99 -6.72
CA ARG A 459 -10.44 27.16 -6.79
C ARG A 459 -11.35 27.26 -5.57
N ASP A 460 -11.79 26.13 -5.00
CA ASP A 460 -12.68 26.06 -3.85
C ASP A 460 -11.96 26.20 -2.50
N MET A 461 -10.63 26.26 -2.51
CA MET A 461 -9.80 26.28 -1.30
C MET A 461 -10.21 27.31 -0.25
N PRO A 462 -10.52 28.59 -0.62
CA PRO A 462 -10.92 29.59 0.37
C PRO A 462 -12.20 29.24 1.16
N ASN A 463 -13.09 28.42 0.57
CA ASN A 463 -14.30 27.94 1.25
C ASN A 463 -14.02 26.76 2.18
N ARG A 464 -12.93 26.02 1.95
CA ARG A 464 -12.53 24.83 2.72
C ARG A 464 -11.59 25.17 3.86
N ASP A 465 -10.76 26.19 3.68
CA ASP A 465 -9.79 26.59 4.69
C ASP A 465 -10.44 27.41 5.80
N ARG A 466 -10.12 27.09 7.06
CA ARG A 466 -10.64 27.77 8.24
C ARG A 466 -10.32 29.28 8.32
N LYS A 467 -9.28 29.71 7.62
CA LYS A 467 -8.83 31.13 7.54
C LYS A 467 -9.19 31.76 6.19
N GLY A 468 -9.85 31.04 5.29
CA GLY A 468 -10.21 31.53 3.96
C GLY A 468 -9.00 31.72 3.03
N ARG A 469 -7.89 31.02 3.28
CA ARG A 469 -6.66 31.11 2.48
C ARG A 469 -6.84 30.46 1.11
N THR A 470 -6.17 31.01 0.13
CA THR A 470 -6.02 30.40 -1.20
C THR A 470 -5.12 29.17 -1.16
N ALA A 471 -5.15 28.34 -2.20
CA ALA A 471 -4.25 27.19 -2.32
C ALA A 471 -2.77 27.62 -2.33
N GLU A 472 -2.44 28.76 -2.92
CA GLU A 472 -1.07 29.29 -2.96
C GLU A 472 -0.57 29.77 -1.59
N GLU A 473 -1.48 30.25 -0.72
CA GLU A 473 -1.15 30.60 0.67
C GLU A 473 -1.00 29.37 1.57
N VAL A 474 -1.66 28.24 1.24
CA VAL A 474 -1.59 26.96 2.00
C VAL A 474 -0.41 26.12 1.54
N ALA A 475 -0.16 26.09 0.23
CA ALA A 475 0.88 25.32 -0.43
C ALA A 475 1.54 26.19 -1.51
N PRO A 476 2.51 27.05 -1.14
CA PRO A 476 3.12 28.00 -2.06
C PRO A 476 3.88 27.26 -3.16
N LYS A 477 3.88 27.84 -4.37
CA LYS A 477 4.66 27.33 -5.47
C LYS A 477 6.16 27.47 -5.18
N THR A 478 6.97 26.57 -5.74
CA THR A 478 8.44 26.58 -5.60
C THR A 478 9.07 27.92 -6.02
N TYR A 479 8.52 28.54 -7.07
CA TYR A 479 8.96 29.86 -7.54
C TYR A 479 7.75 30.76 -7.82
N PRO A 480 7.91 32.11 -7.66
CA PRO A 480 6.86 33.06 -8.00
C PRO A 480 6.45 32.94 -9.46
N THR A 481 5.14 33.03 -9.72
CA THR A 481 4.61 33.10 -11.10
C THR A 481 4.42 34.56 -11.49
N TYR A 482 4.90 34.92 -12.67
CA TYR A 482 4.68 36.23 -13.26
C TYR A 482 3.83 36.03 -14.54
N ASP A 483 2.62 36.59 -14.53
CA ASP A 483 1.78 36.58 -15.72
C ASP A 483 2.33 37.60 -16.73
N SER A 484 2.39 37.22 -18.02
CA SER A 484 2.90 38.06 -19.12
C SER A 484 1.87 39.06 -19.61
#